data_e3cb383c7e1de88c11a7d38db70e62c4
#
_entry.id   e3cb383c7e1de88c11a7d38db70e62c4
#
_cell.length_a   1.000
_cell.length_b   1.000
_cell.length_c   1.000
_cell.angle_alpha   90.00
_cell.angle_beta   90.00
_cell.angle_gamma   90.00
#
_symmetry.space_group_name_H-M   'P 1'
#
loop_
_entity.id
_entity.type
_entity.pdbx_description
1 polymer ?
#
loop_
_entity_poly.entity_id
_entity_poly.type
_entity_poly.pdbx_seq_one_letter_code
_entity_poly.pdbx_strand_id
1 'polypeptide(L)'
;QATLDAWQAQLDQVQQRRLARGGGKAGLAQPHQVQGKTGLEVMTALLEGDLPHPYMADTFDCELVELGDGVAIFQATPQLKHYNPLGSVHGGWYATLLDFALGCAVQTKLPAGRGYTTSQINLNIVRAAHMKTGPLRCVGTALHVGRQVGTSEARIVGPDGKLYAHATTTCAIFESPPAAP
;
A
#
# COMPACT_ATOMS: atom_id res chain seq x y z
N GLN A 1 23.85 -0.96 -3.90
CA GLN A 1 23.94 -0.55 -2.50
C GLN A 1 23.29 0.82 -2.29
N ALA A 2 23.62 1.85 -3.06
CA ALA A 2 23.06 3.20 -2.91
C ALA A 2 21.52 3.25 -2.89
N THR A 3 20.85 2.44 -3.72
CA THR A 3 19.37 2.36 -3.73
C THR A 3 18.83 1.76 -2.42
N LEU A 4 19.48 0.71 -1.91
CA LEU A 4 19.11 0.10 -0.63
C LEU A 4 19.23 1.09 0.53
N ASP A 5 20.33 1.83 0.58
CA ASP A 5 20.59 2.81 1.62
C ASP A 5 19.57 3.93 1.57
N ALA A 6 19.20 4.41 0.37
CA ALA A 6 18.16 5.42 0.18
C ALA A 6 16.76 4.90 0.60
N TRP A 7 16.43 3.65 0.28
CA TRP A 7 15.16 3.04 0.67
C TRP A 7 15.06 2.86 2.19
N GLN A 8 16.16 2.45 2.83
CA GLN A 8 16.18 2.31 4.29
C GLN A 8 16.05 3.68 4.97
N ALA A 9 16.78 4.68 4.52
CA ALA A 9 16.68 6.04 5.07
C ALA A 9 15.26 6.62 4.95
N GLN A 10 14.58 6.41 3.82
CA GLN A 10 13.20 6.85 3.64
C GLN A 10 12.24 6.09 4.57
N LEU A 11 12.40 4.77 4.70
CA LEU A 11 11.60 3.96 5.63
C LEU A 11 11.76 4.44 7.07
N ASP A 12 13.00 4.65 7.52
CA ASP A 12 13.31 5.13 8.87
C ASP A 12 12.64 6.49 9.13
N GLN A 13 12.68 7.41 8.17
CA GLN A 13 12.01 8.71 8.27
C GLN A 13 10.48 8.58 8.41
N VAL A 14 9.86 7.70 7.62
CA VAL A 14 8.41 7.45 7.70
C VAL A 14 8.05 6.88 9.07
N GLN A 15 8.77 5.88 9.55
CA GLN A 15 8.54 5.26 10.85
C GLN A 15 8.72 6.25 12.00
N GLN A 16 9.77 7.06 11.98
CA GLN A 16 10.01 8.10 12.99
C GLN A 16 8.88 9.14 13.03
N ARG A 17 8.43 9.64 11.87
CA ARG A 17 7.30 10.58 11.80
C ARG A 17 6.03 9.98 12.36
N ARG A 18 5.72 8.74 11.99
CA ARG A 18 4.55 8.02 12.45
C ARG A 18 4.56 7.84 13.97
N LEU A 19 5.68 7.43 14.55
CA LEU A 19 5.83 7.29 16.00
C LEU A 19 5.67 8.62 16.73
N ALA A 20 6.24 9.69 16.20
CA ALA A 20 6.16 11.03 16.79
C ALA A 20 4.72 11.59 16.83
N ARG A 21 3.85 11.18 15.89
CA ARG A 21 2.46 11.63 15.80
C ARG A 21 1.43 10.66 16.39
N GLY A 22 1.88 9.54 16.96
CA GLY A 22 1.01 8.53 17.58
C GLY A 22 0.39 7.52 16.62
N GLY A 23 0.65 7.61 15.32
CA GLY A 23 0.19 6.68 14.29
C GLY A 23 0.98 5.36 14.21
N GLY A 24 1.88 5.10 15.17
CA GLY A 24 2.72 3.91 15.21
C GLY A 24 2.02 2.63 15.64
N LYS A 25 0.79 2.71 16.14
CA LYS A 25 -0.01 1.53 16.53
C LYS A 25 -1.00 1.16 15.44
N ALA A 26 -1.20 -0.14 15.25
CA ALA A 26 -2.25 -0.65 14.37
C ALA A 26 -3.64 -0.26 14.91
N GLY A 27 -4.54 0.11 14.02
CA GLY A 27 -5.88 0.57 14.39
C GLY A 27 -6.76 0.89 13.19
N LEU A 28 -7.96 1.38 13.50
CA LEU A 28 -8.91 1.88 12.51
C LEU A 28 -9.02 3.40 12.60
N ALA A 29 -8.96 4.08 11.46
CA ALA A 29 -9.29 5.50 11.39
C ALA A 29 -10.75 5.71 11.80
N GLN A 30 -11.00 6.71 12.66
CA GLN A 30 -12.34 7.05 13.07
C GLN A 30 -13.02 7.91 11.99
N PRO A 31 -14.36 7.83 11.81
CA PRO A 31 -15.08 8.59 10.79
C PRO A 31 -14.74 10.09 10.78
N HIS A 32 -14.67 10.73 11.95
CA HIS A 32 -14.35 12.15 12.06
C HIS A 32 -12.95 12.52 11.59
N GLN A 33 -12.01 11.56 11.56
CA GLN A 33 -10.64 11.78 11.10
C GLN A 33 -10.52 11.84 9.57
N VAL A 34 -11.48 11.23 8.86
CA VAL A 34 -11.46 11.10 7.39
C VAL A 34 -12.59 11.86 6.70
N GLN A 35 -13.63 12.23 7.45
CA GLN A 35 -14.79 12.94 6.90
C GLN A 35 -14.39 14.27 6.25
N GLY A 36 -14.91 14.52 5.04
CA GLY A 36 -14.66 15.74 4.27
C GLY A 36 -13.28 15.81 3.61
N LYS A 37 -12.42 14.81 3.82
CA LYS A 37 -11.11 14.74 3.17
C LYS A 37 -11.19 14.03 1.83
N THR A 38 -10.39 14.47 0.87
CA THR A 38 -10.12 13.75 -0.37
C THR A 38 -9.31 12.48 -0.07
N GLY A 39 -9.31 11.53 -1.01
CA GLY A 39 -8.52 10.32 -0.86
C GLY A 39 -7.02 10.59 -0.69
N LEU A 40 -6.46 11.59 -1.39
CA LEU A 40 -5.06 11.97 -1.22
C LEU A 40 -4.79 12.55 0.17
N GLU A 41 -5.67 13.38 0.72
CA GLU A 41 -5.53 13.92 2.08
C GLU A 41 -5.60 12.81 3.13
N VAL A 42 -6.49 11.82 2.97
CA VAL A 42 -6.55 10.64 3.85
C VAL A 42 -5.26 9.83 3.78
N MET A 43 -4.77 9.54 2.58
CA MET A 43 -3.54 8.79 2.39
C MET A 43 -2.31 9.54 2.90
N THR A 44 -2.28 10.87 2.75
CA THR A 44 -1.22 11.73 3.31
C THR A 44 -1.25 11.68 4.85
N ALA A 45 -2.43 11.78 5.46
CA ALA A 45 -2.57 11.65 6.92
C ALA A 45 -2.10 10.28 7.44
N LEU A 46 -2.31 9.21 6.66
CA LEU A 46 -1.78 7.88 6.98
C LEU A 46 -0.25 7.85 6.88
N LEU A 47 0.33 8.37 5.80
CA LEU A 47 1.78 8.43 5.60
C LEU A 47 2.48 9.26 6.68
N GLU A 48 1.88 10.39 7.07
CA GLU A 48 2.44 11.30 8.08
C GLU A 48 2.24 10.81 9.52
N GLY A 49 1.39 9.77 9.75
CA GLY A 49 1.14 9.21 11.07
C GLY A 49 0.04 9.92 11.86
N ASP A 50 -0.79 10.71 11.22
CA ASP A 50 -2.00 11.33 11.81
C ASP A 50 -3.16 10.33 11.89
N LEU A 51 -3.09 9.22 11.13
CA LEU A 51 -4.00 8.09 11.19
C LEU A 51 -3.28 6.83 11.68
N PRO A 52 -4.00 5.89 12.34
CA PRO A 52 -3.40 4.65 12.79
C PRO A 52 -2.95 3.78 11.62
N HIS A 53 -1.90 2.97 11.86
CA HIS A 53 -1.41 1.99 10.90
C HIS A 53 -2.46 0.89 10.64
N PRO A 54 -2.75 0.51 9.40
CA PRO A 54 -3.73 -0.54 9.13
C PRO A 54 -3.27 -1.90 9.69
N TYR A 55 -4.18 -2.64 10.34
CA TYR A 55 -3.87 -3.98 10.90
C TYR A 55 -3.27 -4.93 9.88
N MET A 56 -3.76 -4.90 8.64
CA MET A 56 -3.27 -5.77 7.58
C MET A 56 -1.82 -5.43 7.20
N ALA A 57 -1.47 -4.14 7.18
CA ALA A 57 -0.12 -3.69 6.92
C ALA A 57 0.85 -4.13 8.04
N ASP A 58 0.40 -4.07 9.30
CA ASP A 58 1.14 -4.58 10.45
C ASP A 58 1.38 -6.10 10.35
N THR A 59 0.36 -6.87 9.96
CA THR A 59 0.46 -8.33 9.80
C THR A 59 1.49 -8.74 8.74
N PHE A 60 1.59 -7.98 7.65
CA PHE A 60 2.49 -8.27 6.52
C PHE A 60 3.80 -7.48 6.57
N ASP A 61 4.07 -6.72 7.62
CA ASP A 61 5.24 -5.84 7.78
C ASP A 61 5.45 -4.96 6.54
N CYS A 62 4.38 -4.37 6.03
CA CYS A 62 4.46 -3.48 4.88
C CYS A 62 4.16 -2.04 5.27
N GLU A 63 4.95 -1.13 4.69
CA GLU A 63 4.93 0.29 4.99
C GLU A 63 4.62 1.11 3.76
N LEU A 64 3.68 2.04 3.87
CA LEU A 64 3.51 3.10 2.89
C LEU A 64 4.68 4.06 3.03
N VAL A 65 5.48 4.24 1.97
CA VAL A 65 6.70 5.04 2.01
C VAL A 65 6.64 6.30 1.15
N GLU A 66 5.76 6.32 0.15
CA GLU A 66 5.63 7.46 -0.76
C GLU A 66 4.23 7.54 -1.36
N LEU A 67 3.76 8.74 -1.63
CA LEU A 67 2.49 9.03 -2.28
C LEU A 67 2.64 10.12 -3.34
N GLY A 68 1.79 10.03 -4.35
CA GLY A 68 1.57 11.06 -5.35
C GLY A 68 0.13 11.05 -5.83
N ASP A 69 -0.23 11.97 -6.71
CA ASP A 69 -1.53 11.96 -7.37
C ASP A 69 -1.64 10.75 -8.32
N GLY A 70 -2.41 9.76 -7.94
CA GLY A 70 -2.53 8.48 -8.65
C GLY A 70 -1.38 7.51 -8.39
N VAL A 71 -0.51 7.74 -7.41
CA VAL A 71 0.64 6.87 -7.10
C VAL A 71 0.68 6.53 -5.62
N ALA A 72 0.96 5.26 -5.31
CA ALA A 72 1.25 4.80 -3.96
C ALA A 72 2.41 3.79 -3.99
N ILE A 73 3.41 3.99 -3.11
CA ILE A 73 4.58 3.11 -3.02
C ILE A 73 4.64 2.51 -1.62
N PHE A 74 4.61 1.19 -1.58
CA PHE A 74 4.79 0.41 -0.36
C PHE A 74 6.14 -0.29 -0.35
N GLN A 75 6.73 -0.46 0.82
CA GLN A 75 7.95 -1.24 1.02
C GLN A 75 7.67 -2.36 2.02
N ALA A 76 8.16 -3.56 1.72
CA ALA A 76 8.08 -4.69 2.63
C ALA A 76 9.33 -5.57 2.48
N THR A 77 9.74 -6.21 3.57
CA THR A 77 10.87 -7.15 3.57
C THR A 77 10.36 -8.56 3.86
N PRO A 78 10.61 -9.53 2.96
CA PRO A 78 10.22 -10.92 3.20
C PRO A 78 10.83 -11.48 4.49
N GLN A 79 10.02 -12.17 5.29
CA GLN A 79 10.41 -12.82 6.54
C GLN A 79 9.98 -14.29 6.53
N LEU A 80 10.47 -15.09 7.47
CA LEU A 80 10.15 -16.52 7.56
C LEU A 80 8.64 -16.77 7.74
N LYS A 81 7.94 -15.90 8.48
CA LYS A 81 6.47 -15.99 8.67
C LYS A 81 5.67 -15.83 7.38
N HIS A 82 6.29 -15.32 6.31
CA HIS A 82 5.66 -15.14 5.00
C HIS A 82 5.87 -16.34 4.05
N TYR A 83 6.50 -17.41 4.51
CA TYR A 83 6.85 -18.54 3.64
C TYR A 83 5.71 -19.51 3.41
N ASN A 84 5.72 -20.13 2.23
CA ASN A 84 4.96 -21.32 1.93
C ASN A 84 5.69 -22.58 2.45
N PRO A 85 5.04 -23.77 2.45
CA PRO A 85 5.68 -25.01 2.90
C PRO A 85 6.90 -25.45 2.06
N LEU A 86 7.09 -24.89 0.87
CA LEU A 86 8.19 -25.23 -0.04
C LEU A 86 9.44 -24.37 0.16
N GLY A 87 9.41 -23.44 1.13
CA GLY A 87 10.59 -22.66 1.51
C GLY A 87 10.83 -21.39 0.70
N SER A 88 9.78 -20.82 0.10
CA SER A 88 9.81 -19.50 -0.53
C SER A 88 8.64 -18.63 -0.04
N VAL A 89 8.69 -17.34 -0.33
CA VAL A 89 7.60 -16.42 0.03
C VAL A 89 6.29 -16.86 -0.61
N HIS A 90 5.25 -16.95 0.20
CA HIS A 90 3.90 -17.35 -0.23
C HIS A 90 3.32 -16.35 -1.22
N GLY A 91 2.60 -16.83 -2.25
CA GLY A 91 1.94 -15.98 -3.24
C GLY A 91 0.97 -14.95 -2.66
N GLY A 92 0.34 -15.27 -1.54
CA GLY A 92 -0.53 -14.35 -0.80
C GLY A 92 0.18 -13.10 -0.28
N TRP A 93 1.47 -13.19 0.05
CA TRP A 93 2.25 -12.02 0.45
C TRP A 93 2.40 -11.03 -0.71
N TYR A 94 2.70 -11.52 -1.91
CA TYR A 94 2.75 -10.65 -3.12
C TYR A 94 1.39 -10.05 -3.43
N ALA A 95 0.32 -10.86 -3.34
CA ALA A 95 -1.04 -10.40 -3.60
C ALA A 95 -1.45 -9.27 -2.66
N THR A 96 -1.15 -9.39 -1.36
CA THR A 96 -1.44 -8.37 -0.36
C THR A 96 -0.66 -7.08 -0.64
N LEU A 97 0.64 -7.18 -0.91
CA LEU A 97 1.48 -6.02 -1.18
C LEU A 97 1.05 -5.30 -2.48
N LEU A 98 0.65 -6.07 -3.50
CA LEU A 98 0.09 -5.52 -4.75
C LEU A 98 -1.27 -4.85 -4.50
N ASP A 99 -2.18 -5.48 -3.73
CA ASP A 99 -3.50 -4.91 -3.42
C ASP A 99 -3.38 -3.57 -2.70
N PHE A 100 -2.47 -3.45 -1.73
CA PHE A 100 -2.20 -2.18 -1.07
C PHE A 100 -1.81 -1.08 -2.07
N ALA A 101 -0.84 -1.34 -2.91
CA ALA A 101 -0.36 -0.33 -3.86
C ALA A 101 -1.41 0.02 -4.92
N LEU A 102 -2.11 -0.98 -5.44
CA LEU A 102 -3.16 -0.83 -6.44
C LEU A 102 -4.33 -0.02 -5.91
N GLY A 103 -4.88 -0.42 -4.76
CA GLY A 103 -6.04 0.22 -4.17
C GLY A 103 -5.72 1.63 -3.65
N CYS A 104 -4.56 1.81 -3.02
CA CYS A 104 -4.14 3.12 -2.52
C CYS A 104 -3.85 4.12 -3.65
N ALA A 105 -3.33 3.67 -4.80
CA ALA A 105 -3.19 4.52 -5.98
C ALA A 105 -4.56 5.04 -6.47
N VAL A 106 -5.58 4.18 -6.52
CA VAL A 106 -6.96 4.61 -6.82
C VAL A 106 -7.48 5.56 -5.75
N GLN A 107 -7.26 5.25 -4.46
CA GLN A 107 -7.71 6.08 -3.34
C GLN A 107 -7.20 7.52 -3.47
N THR A 108 -5.95 7.74 -3.85
CA THR A 108 -5.38 9.09 -3.97
C THR A 108 -6.14 9.99 -4.96
N LYS A 109 -6.87 9.42 -5.90
CA LYS A 109 -7.65 10.14 -6.92
C LYS A 109 -9.11 10.39 -6.53
N LEU A 110 -9.59 9.84 -5.42
CA LEU A 110 -10.98 9.96 -5.02
C LEU A 110 -11.29 11.33 -4.43
N PRO A 111 -12.38 11.99 -4.84
CA PRO A 111 -12.87 13.18 -4.16
C PRO A 111 -13.40 12.84 -2.77
N ALA A 112 -13.59 13.85 -1.93
CA ALA A 112 -14.22 13.70 -0.62
C ALA A 112 -15.60 13.03 -0.72
N GLY A 113 -15.94 12.19 0.25
CA GLY A 113 -17.21 11.46 0.28
C GLY A 113 -17.26 10.22 -0.63
N ARG A 114 -16.14 9.83 -1.23
CA ARG A 114 -16.06 8.61 -2.06
C ARG A 114 -15.12 7.60 -1.42
N GLY A 115 -15.50 6.33 -1.55
CA GLY A 115 -14.69 5.19 -1.17
C GLY A 115 -14.55 4.19 -2.31
N TYR A 116 -13.68 3.21 -2.13
CA TYR A 116 -13.51 2.11 -3.07
C TYR A 116 -13.45 0.78 -2.34
N THR A 117 -13.66 -0.27 -3.11
CA THR A 117 -13.29 -1.64 -2.73
C THR A 117 -12.72 -2.37 -3.93
N THR A 118 -11.70 -3.17 -3.70
CA THR A 118 -11.14 -4.04 -4.73
C THR A 118 -12.17 -5.10 -5.12
N SER A 119 -12.54 -5.15 -6.39
CA SER A 119 -13.46 -6.16 -6.91
C SER A 119 -12.76 -7.26 -7.72
N GLN A 120 -11.56 -6.98 -8.24
CA GLN A 120 -10.79 -7.96 -8.98
C GLN A 120 -9.31 -7.57 -8.96
N ILE A 121 -8.43 -8.57 -8.76
CA ILE A 121 -6.99 -8.47 -8.97
C ILE A 121 -6.56 -9.57 -9.93
N ASN A 122 -5.76 -9.20 -10.92
CA ASN A 122 -5.08 -10.15 -11.79
C ASN A 122 -3.57 -9.95 -11.62
N LEU A 123 -2.87 -10.97 -11.11
CA LEU A 123 -1.46 -10.87 -10.77
C LEU A 123 -0.63 -11.99 -11.37
N ASN A 124 0.65 -11.68 -11.63
CA ASN A 124 1.67 -12.61 -12.09
C ASN A 124 2.92 -12.49 -11.21
N ILE A 125 3.34 -13.60 -10.61
CA ILE A 125 4.59 -13.69 -9.86
C ILE A 125 5.64 -14.26 -10.81
N VAL A 126 6.64 -13.47 -11.13
CA VAL A 126 7.66 -13.82 -12.14
C VAL A 126 9.01 -14.17 -11.52
N ARG A 127 9.17 -13.90 -10.21
CA ARG A 127 10.42 -14.20 -9.49
C ARG A 127 10.12 -14.55 -8.03
N ALA A 128 10.72 -15.64 -7.56
CA ALA A 128 10.65 -16.01 -6.14
C ALA A 128 11.47 -15.02 -5.29
N ALA A 129 10.91 -14.65 -4.11
CA ALA A 129 11.61 -13.92 -3.08
C ALA A 129 11.87 -14.82 -1.86
N HIS A 130 12.89 -14.49 -1.10
CA HIS A 130 13.34 -15.16 0.11
C HIS A 130 13.76 -14.11 1.14
N MET A 131 13.95 -14.49 2.41
CA MET A 131 14.47 -13.57 3.45
C MET A 131 15.75 -12.85 3.04
N LYS A 132 16.62 -13.52 2.26
CA LYS A 132 17.88 -12.95 1.77
C LYS A 132 17.71 -11.98 0.59
N THR A 133 16.51 -11.87 0.03
CA THR A 133 16.21 -10.91 -1.06
C THR A 133 16.36 -9.47 -0.59
N GLY A 134 16.09 -9.21 0.69
CA GLY A 134 16.04 -7.87 1.22
C GLY A 134 14.73 -7.15 0.91
N PRO A 135 14.65 -5.82 1.10
CA PRO A 135 13.45 -5.06 0.89
C PRO A 135 13.02 -5.03 -0.58
N LEU A 136 11.72 -5.10 -0.79
CA LEU A 136 11.05 -4.94 -2.08
C LEU A 136 10.11 -3.76 -2.02
N ARG A 137 9.97 -3.03 -3.13
CA ARG A 137 8.99 -1.96 -3.27
C ARG A 137 7.91 -2.35 -4.24
N CYS A 138 6.68 -2.02 -3.87
CA CYS A 138 5.52 -2.13 -4.73
C CYS A 138 5.07 -0.74 -5.14
N VAL A 139 5.13 -0.45 -6.42
CA VAL A 139 4.74 0.83 -7.01
C VAL A 139 3.40 0.62 -7.70
N GLY A 140 2.36 1.27 -7.18
CA GLY A 140 1.01 1.30 -7.77
C GLY A 140 0.76 2.61 -8.49
N THR A 141 0.12 2.55 -9.65
CA THR A 141 -0.24 3.70 -10.47
C THR A 141 -1.68 3.58 -10.93
N ALA A 142 -2.51 4.58 -10.66
CA ALA A 142 -3.89 4.65 -11.15
C ALA A 142 -3.87 4.90 -12.66
N LEU A 143 -4.61 4.08 -13.41
CA LEU A 143 -4.78 4.20 -14.87
C LEU A 143 -6.02 5.00 -15.20
N HIS A 144 -7.10 4.75 -14.46
CA HIS A 144 -8.38 5.42 -14.63
C HIS A 144 -9.12 5.46 -13.29
N VAL A 145 -9.73 6.59 -12.96
CA VAL A 145 -10.64 6.71 -11.81
C VAL A 145 -11.88 7.49 -12.24
N GLY A 146 -12.98 6.76 -12.42
CA GLY A 146 -14.28 7.30 -12.81
C GLY A 146 -15.25 7.35 -11.64
N ARG A 147 -16.53 7.51 -11.95
CA ARG A 147 -17.59 7.61 -10.93
C ARG A 147 -17.91 6.27 -10.24
N GLN A 148 -17.81 5.15 -10.96
CA GLN A 148 -18.18 3.82 -10.46
C GLN A 148 -17.03 2.80 -10.49
N VAL A 149 -15.99 3.08 -11.28
CA VAL A 149 -14.87 2.17 -11.50
C VAL A 149 -13.55 2.92 -11.44
N GLY A 150 -12.59 2.35 -10.74
CA GLY A 150 -11.18 2.73 -10.80
C GLY A 150 -10.33 1.54 -11.24
N THR A 151 -9.30 1.80 -12.04
CA THR A 151 -8.32 0.79 -12.45
C THR A 151 -6.91 1.27 -12.18
N SER A 152 -6.05 0.36 -11.81
CA SER A 152 -4.62 0.64 -11.57
C SER A 152 -3.75 -0.54 -11.97
N GLU A 153 -2.46 -0.28 -12.11
CA GLU A 153 -1.42 -1.28 -12.27
C GLU A 153 -0.39 -1.15 -11.14
N ALA A 154 0.31 -2.25 -10.81
CA ALA A 154 1.39 -2.23 -9.84
C ALA A 154 2.49 -3.21 -10.21
N ARG A 155 3.71 -2.91 -9.70
CA ARG A 155 4.90 -3.74 -9.86
C ARG A 155 5.64 -3.87 -8.55
N ILE A 156 6.04 -5.10 -8.20
CA ILE A 156 6.99 -5.34 -7.10
C ILE A 156 8.37 -5.47 -7.70
N VAL A 157 9.27 -4.59 -7.26
CA VAL A 157 10.65 -4.52 -7.76
C VAL A 157 11.66 -4.58 -6.61
N GLY A 158 12.82 -5.13 -6.91
CA GLY A 158 13.98 -5.10 -6.02
C GLY A 158 14.80 -3.81 -6.18
N PRO A 159 15.76 -3.56 -5.28
CA PRO A 159 16.63 -2.38 -5.34
C PRO A 159 17.57 -2.37 -6.55
N ASP A 160 17.73 -3.53 -7.21
CA ASP A 160 18.46 -3.71 -8.47
C ASP A 160 17.56 -3.55 -9.72
N GLY A 161 16.30 -3.12 -9.53
CA GLY A 161 15.31 -2.93 -10.60
C GLY A 161 14.68 -4.21 -11.11
N LYS A 162 15.04 -5.39 -10.58
CA LYS A 162 14.43 -6.65 -11.03
C LYS A 162 12.98 -6.75 -10.64
N LEU A 163 12.15 -7.18 -11.60
CA LEU A 163 10.73 -7.44 -11.38
C LEU A 163 10.52 -8.76 -10.63
N TYR A 164 9.67 -8.74 -9.60
CA TYR A 164 9.25 -9.91 -8.83
C TYR A 164 7.82 -10.30 -9.12
N ALA A 165 6.92 -9.32 -9.20
CA ALA A 165 5.52 -9.53 -9.55
C ALA A 165 4.94 -8.27 -10.19
N HIS A 166 3.84 -8.43 -10.91
CA HIS A 166 3.05 -7.31 -11.42
C HIS A 166 1.57 -7.67 -11.40
N ALA A 167 0.71 -6.65 -11.36
CA ALA A 167 -0.72 -6.85 -11.31
C ALA A 167 -1.47 -5.67 -11.90
N THR A 168 -2.73 -5.93 -12.23
CA THR A 168 -3.76 -4.93 -12.48
C THR A 168 -4.96 -5.17 -11.57
N THR A 169 -5.73 -4.12 -11.28
CA THR A 169 -6.95 -4.23 -10.49
C THR A 169 -8.09 -3.45 -11.10
N THR A 170 -9.30 -3.89 -10.75
CA THR A 170 -10.54 -3.13 -10.89
C THR A 170 -11.12 -2.89 -9.50
N CYS A 171 -11.37 -1.64 -9.17
CA CYS A 171 -12.01 -1.21 -7.93
C CYS A 171 -13.42 -0.71 -8.23
N ALA A 172 -14.39 -1.14 -7.45
CA ALA A 172 -15.70 -0.50 -7.40
C ALA A 172 -15.61 0.76 -6.56
N ILE A 173 -16.14 1.88 -7.07
CA ILE A 173 -16.18 3.18 -6.39
C ILE A 173 -17.61 3.46 -5.95
N PHE A 174 -17.79 3.86 -4.70
CA PHE A 174 -19.09 4.11 -4.09
C PHE A 174 -19.09 5.41 -3.28
N GLU A 175 -20.27 5.91 -2.92
CA GLU A 175 -20.40 6.99 -1.96
C GLU A 175 -20.14 6.47 -0.55
N SER A 176 -19.22 7.09 0.16
CA SER A 176 -18.98 6.73 1.56
C SER A 176 -20.21 7.13 2.38
N PRO A 177 -20.74 6.24 3.23
CA PRO A 177 -21.87 6.61 4.09
C PRO A 177 -21.46 7.81 4.96
N PRO A 178 -22.40 8.72 5.25
CA PRO A 178 -22.15 9.80 6.21
C PRO A 178 -21.76 9.16 7.55
N ALA A 179 -20.87 9.84 8.30
CA ALA A 179 -20.56 9.39 9.66
C ALA A 179 -21.88 9.28 10.44
N ALA A 180 -22.06 8.17 11.14
CA ALA A 180 -23.17 8.03 12.07
C ALA A 180 -23.10 9.16 13.12
N PRO A 181 -24.23 9.74 13.51
CA PRO A 181 -24.28 10.81 14.49
C PRO A 181 -23.72 10.41 15.84
#